data_e237cdd8cc23313542b1abe0a81629c0
#
_entry.id   e237cdd8cc23313542b1abe0a81629c0
#
_cell.length_a   1.000
_cell.length_b   1.000
_cell.length_c   1.000
_cell.angle_alpha   90.00
_cell.angle_beta   90.00
_cell.angle_gamma   90.00
#
_symmetry.space_group_name_H-M   'P 1'
#
loop_
_entity.id
_entity.type
_entity.pdbx_description
1 polymer ?
#
loop_
_entity_poly.entity_id
_entity_poly.type
_entity_poly.pdbx_seq_one_letter_code
_entity_poly.pdbx_strand_id
1 'polypeptide(L)'
;RRSGRSLEIPAVSARDKKRDRGVDFGGYQWFDNAVDLAASDDVDVVVELIGGSDGIAREVVETAIAKGKAVVTANKALIAHHGTSLAAAAENMNVPLSFEAAVAGGIPIVKALREGLAGNEISRVYGILNGTCNYILTQMEESGRDFDDVLADAQELGYAEADPAFDIDGVDAAHKIAILASLAFGCPVDFDALHIEGIRHVTALDISYAAELGYRIKLLAIAQRGEGGIEQRVHPCMVPLHTPIAHVDGVFNAVVAEGDFVDQTVYEGRGAGAGPTASAASTWWKTVSS
;
A
#
# COMPACT_ATOMS: atom_id res chain seq x y z
N ARG A 1 1.39 -14.17 -19.68
CA ARG A 1 2.42 -14.65 -20.65
C ARG A 1 3.67 -15.22 -19.96
N ARG A 2 4.03 -14.77 -18.75
CA ARG A 2 5.20 -15.27 -18.00
C ARG A 2 4.88 -16.41 -17.02
N SER A 3 3.60 -16.69 -16.74
CA SER A 3 3.18 -17.74 -15.78
C SER A 3 3.44 -19.17 -16.28
N GLY A 4 3.51 -19.36 -17.59
CA GLY A 4 3.61 -20.70 -18.18
C GLY A 4 2.31 -21.53 -18.09
N ARG A 5 1.26 -21.00 -17.47
CA ARG A 5 -0.06 -21.60 -17.32
C ARG A 5 -1.14 -20.65 -17.82
N SER A 6 -2.24 -21.20 -18.33
CA SER A 6 -3.46 -20.45 -18.60
C SER A 6 -4.13 -20.08 -17.29
N LEU A 7 -4.56 -18.83 -17.18
CA LEU A 7 -5.35 -18.32 -16.06
C LEU A 7 -6.73 -18.01 -16.61
N GLU A 8 -7.74 -18.53 -15.97
CA GLU A 8 -9.13 -18.29 -16.31
C GLU A 8 -9.78 -17.48 -15.17
N ILE A 9 -10.68 -16.60 -15.55
CA ILE A 9 -11.52 -15.88 -14.60
C ILE A 9 -12.91 -16.46 -14.72
N PRO A 10 -13.29 -17.48 -13.92
CA PRO A 10 -14.58 -18.12 -14.04
C PRO A 10 -15.72 -17.26 -13.49
N ALA A 11 -15.43 -16.45 -12.46
CA ALA A 11 -16.43 -15.76 -11.70
C ALA A 11 -16.02 -14.34 -11.30
N VAL A 12 -17.01 -13.45 -11.16
CA VAL A 12 -16.84 -12.08 -10.71
C VAL A 12 -17.97 -11.69 -9.74
N SER A 13 -17.67 -10.79 -8.83
CA SER A 13 -18.66 -10.14 -7.94
C SER A 13 -18.33 -8.68 -7.76
N ALA A 14 -19.33 -7.83 -7.73
CA ALA A 14 -19.20 -6.43 -7.37
C ALA A 14 -20.54 -5.87 -6.88
N ARG A 15 -20.49 -4.75 -6.12
CA ARG A 15 -21.68 -4.11 -5.51
C ARG A 15 -22.77 -3.75 -6.53
N ASP A 16 -22.37 -3.27 -7.71
CA ASP A 16 -23.30 -2.85 -8.76
C ASP A 16 -22.95 -3.53 -10.09
N LYS A 17 -23.81 -4.47 -10.50
CA LYS A 17 -23.67 -5.22 -11.77
C LYS A 17 -23.81 -4.33 -13.00
N LYS A 18 -24.55 -3.22 -12.89
CA LYS A 18 -24.87 -2.35 -14.03
C LYS A 18 -23.82 -1.28 -14.28
N ARG A 19 -22.91 -1.05 -13.32
CA ARG A 19 -21.85 -0.06 -13.48
C ARG A 19 -20.94 -0.46 -14.64
N ASP A 20 -20.77 0.43 -15.62
CA ASP A 20 -19.80 0.25 -16.68
C ASP A 20 -18.37 0.31 -16.10
N ARG A 21 -17.60 -0.73 -16.37
CA ARG A 21 -16.19 -0.86 -15.97
C ARG A 21 -15.26 -1.02 -17.17
N GLY A 22 -15.78 -0.78 -18.39
CA GLY A 22 -15.03 -0.95 -19.62
C GLY A 22 -14.70 -2.42 -19.97
N VAL A 23 -15.39 -3.38 -19.32
CA VAL A 23 -15.20 -4.82 -19.53
C VAL A 23 -16.56 -5.48 -19.71
N ASP A 24 -16.67 -6.37 -20.71
CA ASP A 24 -17.84 -7.22 -20.89
C ASP A 24 -17.80 -8.39 -19.91
N PHE A 25 -18.80 -8.48 -19.07
CA PHE A 25 -18.95 -9.57 -18.08
C PHE A 25 -19.83 -10.73 -18.57
N GLY A 26 -20.31 -10.71 -19.83
CA GLY A 26 -21.19 -11.74 -20.37
C GLY A 26 -20.62 -13.17 -20.41
N GLY A 27 -19.31 -13.30 -20.35
CA GLY A 27 -18.60 -14.60 -20.31
C GLY A 27 -18.27 -15.11 -18.90
N TYR A 28 -18.60 -14.36 -17.84
CA TYR A 28 -18.24 -14.71 -16.46
C TYR A 28 -19.48 -15.09 -15.66
N GLN A 29 -19.35 -16.02 -14.72
CA GLN A 29 -20.38 -16.27 -13.73
C GLN A 29 -20.44 -15.07 -12.77
N TRP A 30 -21.59 -14.45 -12.66
CA TRP A 30 -21.81 -13.32 -11.74
C TRP A 30 -22.36 -13.79 -10.40
N PHE A 31 -21.72 -13.39 -9.32
CA PHE A 31 -22.22 -13.58 -7.96
C PHE A 31 -22.67 -12.23 -7.37
N ASP A 32 -23.88 -12.16 -6.88
CA ASP A 32 -24.41 -10.97 -6.19
C ASP A 32 -23.81 -10.81 -4.79
N ASN A 33 -23.39 -11.92 -4.17
CA ASN A 33 -22.66 -11.94 -2.91
C ASN A 33 -21.22 -12.44 -3.14
N ALA A 34 -20.25 -11.63 -2.75
CA ALA A 34 -18.83 -11.97 -2.92
C ALA A 34 -18.37 -13.13 -2.01
N VAL A 35 -19.05 -13.38 -0.88
CA VAL A 35 -18.76 -14.53 0.00
C VAL A 35 -19.13 -15.84 -0.69
N ASP A 36 -20.26 -15.86 -1.43
CA ASP A 36 -20.65 -17.04 -2.18
C ASP A 36 -19.64 -17.36 -3.30
N LEU A 37 -19.10 -16.33 -3.96
CA LEU A 37 -18.00 -16.50 -4.91
C LEU A 37 -16.76 -17.11 -4.22
N ALA A 38 -16.38 -16.60 -3.07
CA ALA A 38 -15.24 -17.11 -2.31
C ALA A 38 -15.45 -18.56 -1.85
N ALA A 39 -16.69 -18.98 -1.64
CA ALA A 39 -17.06 -20.34 -1.26
C ALA A 39 -17.19 -21.31 -2.44
N SER A 40 -17.32 -20.81 -3.69
CA SER A 40 -17.60 -21.65 -4.89
C SER A 40 -16.44 -22.62 -5.21
N ASP A 41 -16.75 -23.87 -5.47
CA ASP A 41 -15.75 -24.90 -5.83
C ASP A 41 -15.11 -24.67 -7.20
N ASP A 42 -15.67 -23.79 -8.03
CA ASP A 42 -15.14 -23.44 -9.36
C ASP A 42 -13.99 -22.42 -9.30
N VAL A 43 -13.60 -21.97 -8.10
CA VAL A 43 -12.60 -20.94 -7.88
C VAL A 43 -11.47 -21.46 -7.00
N ASP A 44 -10.24 -21.46 -7.51
CA ASP A 44 -9.02 -21.84 -6.76
C ASP A 44 -8.36 -20.66 -6.05
N VAL A 45 -8.51 -19.46 -6.60
CA VAL A 45 -7.87 -18.23 -6.13
C VAL A 45 -8.88 -17.10 -6.04
N VAL A 46 -8.94 -16.43 -4.92
CA VAL A 46 -9.78 -15.25 -4.72
C VAL A 46 -8.92 -13.99 -4.80
N VAL A 47 -9.32 -13.05 -5.67
CA VAL A 47 -8.69 -11.72 -5.75
C VAL A 47 -9.63 -10.70 -5.14
N GLU A 48 -9.27 -10.16 -3.97
CA GLU A 48 -10.07 -9.18 -3.23
C GLU A 48 -9.57 -7.76 -3.55
N LEU A 49 -10.48 -6.92 -4.06
CA LEU A 49 -10.26 -5.52 -4.44
C LEU A 49 -11.39 -4.61 -3.91
N ILE A 50 -12.06 -5.02 -2.83
CA ILE A 50 -13.26 -4.35 -2.31
C ILE A 50 -12.88 -3.13 -1.48
N GLY A 51 -11.88 -3.27 -0.59
CA GLY A 51 -11.46 -2.24 0.35
C GLY A 51 -12.26 -2.24 1.67
N GLY A 52 -11.75 -1.48 2.64
CA GLY A 52 -12.27 -1.46 4.03
C GLY A 52 -11.64 -2.54 4.90
N SER A 53 -11.55 -2.31 6.21
CA SER A 53 -10.93 -3.27 7.15
C SER A 53 -11.86 -4.42 7.51
N ASP A 54 -13.17 -4.17 7.53
CA ASP A 54 -14.19 -5.06 8.07
C ASP A 54 -15.32 -5.33 7.06
N GLY A 55 -16.31 -6.11 7.50
CA GLY A 55 -17.48 -6.46 6.70
C GLY A 55 -17.13 -7.38 5.55
N ILE A 56 -17.73 -7.14 4.38
CA ILE A 56 -17.69 -8.05 3.23
C ILE A 56 -16.27 -8.38 2.75
N ALA A 57 -15.34 -7.43 2.79
CA ALA A 57 -13.95 -7.67 2.37
C ALA A 57 -13.26 -8.70 3.27
N ARG A 58 -13.41 -8.55 4.57
CA ARG A 58 -12.89 -9.49 5.56
C ARG A 58 -13.54 -10.86 5.45
N GLU A 59 -14.88 -10.91 5.36
CA GLU A 59 -15.65 -12.15 5.22
C GLU A 59 -15.23 -12.95 3.98
N VAL A 60 -14.99 -12.27 2.85
CA VAL A 60 -14.53 -12.89 1.59
C VAL A 60 -13.17 -13.55 1.79
N VAL A 61 -12.21 -12.85 2.42
CA VAL A 61 -10.85 -13.37 2.64
C VAL A 61 -10.86 -14.52 3.64
N GLU A 62 -11.57 -14.38 4.77
CA GLU A 62 -11.70 -15.44 5.77
C GLU A 62 -12.37 -16.69 5.18
N THR A 63 -13.43 -16.50 4.37
CA THR A 63 -14.12 -17.62 3.70
C THR A 63 -13.22 -18.33 2.71
N ALA A 64 -12.48 -17.58 1.88
CA ALA A 64 -11.54 -18.17 0.93
C ALA A 64 -10.47 -19.01 1.63
N ILE A 65 -9.85 -18.47 2.68
CA ILE A 65 -8.85 -19.19 3.50
C ILE A 65 -9.47 -20.46 4.10
N ALA A 66 -10.64 -20.36 4.74
CA ALA A 66 -11.32 -21.51 5.34
C ALA A 66 -11.71 -22.59 4.33
N LYS A 67 -11.88 -22.22 3.05
CA LYS A 67 -12.14 -23.15 1.94
C LYS A 67 -10.85 -23.70 1.29
N GLY A 68 -9.69 -23.42 1.85
CA GLY A 68 -8.41 -23.88 1.31
C GLY A 68 -7.99 -23.19 0.01
N LYS A 69 -8.45 -21.95 -0.22
CA LYS A 69 -8.15 -21.20 -1.44
C LYS A 69 -7.07 -20.15 -1.20
N ALA A 70 -6.24 -19.96 -2.21
CA ALA A 70 -5.29 -18.87 -2.20
C ALA A 70 -5.98 -17.50 -2.29
N VAL A 71 -5.42 -16.52 -1.60
CA VAL A 71 -5.95 -15.14 -1.59
C VAL A 71 -4.91 -14.16 -2.09
N VAL A 72 -5.37 -13.26 -2.95
CA VAL A 72 -4.62 -12.08 -3.38
C VAL A 72 -5.44 -10.85 -3.02
N THR A 73 -4.90 -9.92 -2.23
CA THR A 73 -5.62 -8.70 -1.83
C THR A 73 -4.81 -7.44 -2.09
N ALA A 74 -5.49 -6.36 -2.50
CA ALA A 74 -4.94 -5.01 -2.57
C ALA A 74 -5.37 -4.16 -1.37
N ASN A 75 -6.04 -4.76 -0.38
CA ASN A 75 -6.71 -4.07 0.71
C ASN A 75 -5.76 -3.81 1.88
N LYS A 76 -5.10 -2.65 1.86
CA LYS A 76 -4.18 -2.22 2.91
C LYS A 76 -4.82 -2.14 4.29
N ALA A 77 -6.08 -1.64 4.37
CA ALA A 77 -6.78 -1.50 5.64
C ALA A 77 -7.05 -2.88 6.29
N LEU A 78 -7.49 -3.85 5.49
CA LEU A 78 -7.70 -5.22 5.96
C LEU A 78 -6.40 -5.84 6.52
N ILE A 79 -5.29 -5.68 5.80
CA ILE A 79 -4.00 -6.23 6.23
C ILE A 79 -3.43 -5.46 7.43
N ALA A 80 -3.61 -4.13 7.51
CA ALA A 80 -3.15 -3.33 8.63
C ALA A 80 -3.86 -3.69 9.96
N HIS A 81 -5.15 -4.01 9.90
CA HIS A 81 -5.94 -4.32 11.11
C HIS A 81 -6.04 -5.82 11.42
N HIS A 82 -6.06 -6.68 10.39
CA HIS A 82 -6.30 -8.11 10.55
C HIS A 82 -5.21 -9.01 9.95
N GLY A 83 -4.14 -8.42 9.40
CA GLY A 83 -3.08 -9.15 8.67
C GLY A 83 -2.46 -10.28 9.48
N THR A 84 -2.17 -10.06 10.76
CA THR A 84 -1.60 -11.08 11.64
C THR A 84 -2.51 -12.29 11.79
N SER A 85 -3.80 -12.08 12.05
CA SER A 85 -4.77 -13.18 12.21
C SER A 85 -5.06 -13.90 10.89
N LEU A 86 -5.15 -13.15 9.78
CA LEU A 86 -5.35 -13.71 8.45
C LEU A 86 -4.13 -14.52 7.98
N ALA A 87 -2.91 -14.05 8.27
CA ALA A 87 -1.70 -14.79 7.96
C ALA A 87 -1.64 -16.11 8.74
N ALA A 88 -1.91 -16.09 10.05
CA ALA A 88 -1.97 -17.29 10.86
C ALA A 88 -3.05 -18.29 10.37
N ALA A 89 -4.21 -17.80 9.98
CA ALA A 89 -5.26 -18.65 9.40
C ALA A 89 -4.83 -19.27 8.07
N ALA A 90 -4.19 -18.48 7.19
CA ALA A 90 -3.68 -18.96 5.91
C ALA A 90 -2.57 -20.02 6.08
N GLU A 91 -1.65 -19.80 7.01
CA GLU A 91 -0.59 -20.78 7.37
C GLU A 91 -1.20 -22.09 7.90
N ASN A 92 -2.18 -22.02 8.80
CA ASN A 92 -2.87 -23.19 9.33
C ASN A 92 -3.59 -24.02 8.24
N MET A 93 -4.10 -23.34 7.23
CA MET A 93 -4.76 -23.99 6.08
C MET A 93 -3.78 -24.33 4.95
N ASN A 94 -2.50 -23.97 5.10
CA ASN A 94 -1.45 -24.14 4.08
C ASN A 94 -1.84 -23.52 2.72
N VAL A 95 -2.40 -22.30 2.74
CA VAL A 95 -2.78 -21.53 1.55
C VAL A 95 -2.04 -20.21 1.51
N PRO A 96 -1.67 -19.72 0.32
CA PRO A 96 -1.03 -18.43 0.16
C PRO A 96 -1.98 -17.26 0.47
N LEU A 97 -1.51 -16.29 1.27
CA LEU A 97 -2.09 -14.96 1.40
C LEU A 97 -1.10 -13.94 0.83
N SER A 98 -1.50 -13.28 -0.25
CA SER A 98 -0.64 -12.39 -1.05
C SER A 98 -1.20 -10.97 -1.07
N PHE A 99 -0.38 -9.98 -0.70
CA PHE A 99 -0.82 -8.59 -0.54
C PHE A 99 0.17 -7.55 -1.10
N GLU A 100 0.92 -7.90 -2.15
CA GLU A 100 1.84 -6.96 -2.81
C GLU A 100 1.13 -5.66 -3.25
N ALA A 101 -0.09 -5.80 -3.76
CA ALA A 101 -0.88 -4.67 -4.23
C ALA A 101 -1.42 -3.76 -3.09
N ALA A 102 -1.33 -4.18 -1.84
CA ALA A 102 -1.77 -3.41 -0.69
C ALA A 102 -0.80 -2.27 -0.32
N VAL A 103 0.48 -2.39 -0.69
CA VAL A 103 1.51 -1.40 -0.34
C VAL A 103 2.23 -0.92 -1.60
N ALA A 104 2.17 0.40 -1.84
CA ALA A 104 2.91 1.07 -2.92
C ALA A 104 2.76 0.40 -4.30
N GLY A 105 1.59 -0.04 -4.65
CA GLY A 105 1.07 -0.73 -5.83
C GLY A 105 2.04 -1.14 -6.95
N GLY A 106 2.74 -0.19 -7.57
CA GLY A 106 3.70 -0.47 -8.65
C GLY A 106 5.11 -0.84 -8.19
N ILE A 107 5.41 -0.72 -6.89
CA ILE A 107 6.71 -1.02 -6.28
C ILE A 107 6.65 -2.42 -5.67
N PRO A 108 7.52 -3.37 -6.05
CA PRO A 108 7.49 -4.73 -5.51
C PRO A 108 8.13 -4.83 -4.12
N ILE A 109 7.67 -4.00 -3.17
CA ILE A 109 8.33 -3.82 -1.87
C ILE A 109 8.07 -4.97 -0.89
N VAL A 110 6.87 -5.56 -0.92
CA VAL A 110 6.54 -6.70 -0.05
C VAL A 110 7.45 -7.89 -0.39
N LYS A 111 7.63 -8.18 -1.68
CA LYS A 111 8.58 -9.21 -2.14
C LYS A 111 10.03 -8.84 -1.87
N ALA A 112 10.39 -7.58 -2.05
CA ALA A 112 11.73 -7.11 -1.77
C ALA A 112 12.11 -7.37 -0.31
N LEU A 113 11.27 -6.98 0.64
CA LEU A 113 11.52 -7.22 2.06
C LEU A 113 11.50 -8.71 2.42
N ARG A 114 10.50 -9.45 1.92
CA ARG A 114 10.24 -10.83 2.32
C ARG A 114 11.19 -11.84 1.68
N GLU A 115 11.62 -11.59 0.45
CA GLU A 115 12.43 -12.53 -0.34
C GLU A 115 13.81 -11.93 -0.66
N GLY A 116 13.86 -10.72 -1.24
CA GLY A 116 15.08 -10.12 -1.75
C GLY A 116 16.06 -9.69 -0.65
N LEU A 117 15.54 -9.22 0.47
CA LEU A 117 16.32 -8.74 1.62
C LEU A 117 16.31 -9.70 2.80
N ALA A 118 15.77 -10.92 2.64
CA ALA A 118 15.62 -11.90 3.72
C ALA A 118 16.94 -12.31 4.40
N GLY A 119 18.09 -12.10 3.75
CA GLY A 119 19.41 -12.36 4.31
C GLY A 119 19.98 -11.21 5.14
N ASN A 120 19.24 -10.11 5.33
CA ASN A 120 19.69 -8.93 6.06
C ASN A 120 18.90 -8.73 7.35
N GLU A 121 19.53 -8.18 8.36
CA GLU A 121 18.85 -7.59 9.50
C GLU A 121 18.45 -6.15 9.13
N ILE A 122 17.14 -5.92 8.96
CA ILE A 122 16.62 -4.60 8.63
C ILE A 122 16.56 -3.76 9.90
N SER A 123 17.24 -2.62 9.89
CA SER A 123 17.26 -1.65 11.00
C SER A 123 16.16 -0.59 10.86
N ARG A 124 15.87 -0.18 9.61
CA ARG A 124 14.89 0.86 9.31
C ARG A 124 14.25 0.65 7.94
N VAL A 125 12.93 0.89 7.87
CA VAL A 125 12.16 1.05 6.64
C VAL A 125 11.43 2.38 6.69
N TYR A 126 11.55 3.17 5.64
CA TYR A 126 10.83 4.44 5.57
C TYR A 126 10.53 4.82 4.14
N GLY A 127 9.58 5.75 3.95
CA GLY A 127 9.27 6.12 2.57
C GLY A 127 8.19 7.17 2.43
N ILE A 128 8.02 7.61 1.20
CA ILE A 128 6.91 8.41 0.71
C ILE A 128 5.85 7.41 0.25
N LEU A 129 4.84 7.16 1.09
CA LEU A 129 3.84 6.12 0.86
C LEU A 129 2.47 6.67 0.40
N ASN A 130 2.33 7.99 0.32
CA ASN A 130 1.11 8.63 -0.16
C ASN A 130 1.43 9.60 -1.30
N GLY A 131 0.89 9.33 -2.49
CA GLY A 131 1.13 10.13 -3.70
C GLY A 131 0.42 11.49 -3.67
N THR A 132 -0.76 11.58 -3.07
CA THR A 132 -1.54 12.83 -2.93
C THR A 132 -0.78 13.84 -2.09
N CYS A 133 -0.30 13.45 -0.92
CA CYS A 133 0.52 14.30 -0.06
C CYS A 133 1.83 14.72 -0.73
N ASN A 134 2.50 13.79 -1.40
CA ASN A 134 3.75 14.12 -2.09
C ASN A 134 3.52 15.11 -3.24
N TYR A 135 2.44 14.95 -4.00
CA TYR A 135 2.04 15.89 -5.04
C TYR A 135 1.79 17.29 -4.45
N ILE A 136 1.00 17.39 -3.37
CA ILE A 136 0.68 18.68 -2.73
C ILE A 136 1.96 19.37 -2.26
N LEU A 137 2.83 18.68 -1.51
CA LEU A 137 4.08 19.26 -1.01
C LEU A 137 5.03 19.66 -2.15
N THR A 138 5.09 18.88 -3.25
CA THR A 138 5.87 19.21 -4.44
C THR A 138 5.34 20.50 -5.09
N GLN A 139 4.02 20.62 -5.26
CA GLN A 139 3.43 21.81 -5.89
C GLN A 139 3.52 23.06 -5.01
N MET A 140 3.41 22.92 -3.69
CA MET A 140 3.66 24.02 -2.75
C MET A 140 5.10 24.53 -2.87
N GLU A 141 6.08 23.63 -2.96
CA GLU A 141 7.50 23.99 -3.14
C GLU A 141 7.76 24.69 -4.47
N GLU A 142 7.22 24.16 -5.58
CA GLU A 142 7.45 24.69 -6.92
C GLU A 142 6.75 26.05 -7.15
N SER A 143 5.56 26.23 -6.59
CA SER A 143 4.73 27.42 -6.84
C SER A 143 4.78 28.49 -5.75
N GLY A 144 5.23 28.13 -4.53
CA GLY A 144 5.17 28.99 -3.36
C GLY A 144 3.75 29.26 -2.83
N ARG A 145 2.75 28.48 -3.30
CA ARG A 145 1.34 28.61 -2.90
C ARG A 145 1.07 27.85 -1.60
N ASP A 146 0.04 28.29 -0.90
CA ASP A 146 -0.40 27.66 0.34
C ASP A 146 -1.14 26.34 0.11
N PHE A 147 -1.25 25.54 1.18
CA PHE A 147 -1.83 24.20 1.18
C PHE A 147 -3.24 24.14 0.58
N ASP A 148 -4.14 25.03 0.98
CA ASP A 148 -5.54 24.99 0.54
C ASP A 148 -5.70 25.24 -0.97
N ASP A 149 -4.90 26.15 -1.54
CA ASP A 149 -4.91 26.44 -2.97
C ASP A 149 -4.41 25.24 -3.79
N VAL A 150 -3.34 24.59 -3.33
CA VAL A 150 -2.78 23.43 -4.02
C VAL A 150 -3.67 22.20 -3.86
N LEU A 151 -4.32 22.05 -2.70
CA LEU A 151 -5.30 20.97 -2.49
C LEU A 151 -6.49 21.11 -3.46
N ALA A 152 -6.99 22.32 -3.68
CA ALA A 152 -8.08 22.55 -4.64
C ALA A 152 -7.67 22.10 -6.05
N ASP A 153 -6.46 22.46 -6.50
CA ASP A 153 -5.93 22.00 -7.80
C ASP A 153 -5.79 20.46 -7.85
N ALA A 154 -5.31 19.84 -6.77
CA ALA A 154 -5.19 18.38 -6.68
C ALA A 154 -6.56 17.68 -6.80
N GLN A 155 -7.61 18.29 -6.24
CA GLN A 155 -8.98 17.79 -6.36
C GLN A 155 -9.53 17.96 -7.79
N GLU A 156 -9.29 19.09 -8.43
CA GLU A 156 -9.70 19.34 -9.82
C GLU A 156 -9.02 18.35 -10.79
N LEU A 157 -7.75 18.06 -10.58
CA LEU A 157 -6.97 17.10 -11.36
C LEU A 157 -7.27 15.63 -11.03
N GLY A 158 -8.07 15.36 -9.97
CA GLY A 158 -8.42 14.01 -9.54
C GLY A 158 -7.31 13.27 -8.78
N TYR A 159 -6.31 13.98 -8.27
CA TYR A 159 -5.27 13.43 -7.38
C TYR A 159 -5.71 13.40 -5.93
N ALA A 160 -6.67 14.23 -5.53
CA ALA A 160 -7.33 14.18 -4.22
C ALA A 160 -8.83 14.00 -4.40
N GLU A 161 -9.46 13.24 -3.51
CA GLU A 161 -10.92 13.09 -3.44
C GLU A 161 -11.57 14.32 -2.80
N ALA A 162 -12.90 14.42 -2.90
CA ALA A 162 -13.66 15.50 -2.28
C ALA A 162 -13.50 15.54 -0.74
N ASP A 163 -13.38 14.36 -0.11
CA ASP A 163 -12.91 14.22 1.28
C ASP A 163 -11.50 13.62 1.27
N PRO A 164 -10.46 14.44 1.33
CA PRO A 164 -9.08 13.99 1.24
C PRO A 164 -8.48 13.58 2.59
N ALA A 165 -9.26 13.60 3.69
CA ALA A 165 -8.76 13.43 5.06
C ALA A 165 -7.90 12.16 5.23
N PHE A 166 -8.33 11.04 4.63
CA PHE A 166 -7.60 9.78 4.72
C PHE A 166 -6.16 9.86 4.19
N ASP A 167 -5.94 10.66 3.14
CA ASP A 167 -4.62 10.91 2.57
C ASP A 167 -3.86 11.97 3.36
N ILE A 168 -4.43 13.19 3.45
CA ILE A 168 -3.70 14.36 3.97
C ILE A 168 -3.45 14.34 5.47
N ASP A 169 -4.21 13.54 6.23
CA ASP A 169 -3.97 13.29 7.66
C ASP A 169 -3.00 12.12 7.91
N GLY A 170 -2.50 11.47 6.85
CA GLY A 170 -1.44 10.46 6.92
C GLY A 170 -1.93 9.03 7.18
N VAL A 171 -3.24 8.78 7.26
CA VAL A 171 -3.80 7.46 7.60
C VAL A 171 -3.50 6.41 6.52
N ASP A 172 -3.57 6.79 5.24
CA ASP A 172 -3.17 5.90 4.13
C ASP A 172 -1.72 5.43 4.25
N ALA A 173 -0.80 6.37 4.53
CA ALA A 173 0.61 6.05 4.72
C ALA A 173 0.85 5.20 5.97
N ALA A 174 0.06 5.43 7.04
CA ALA A 174 0.13 4.68 8.28
C ALA A 174 -0.26 3.20 8.09
N HIS A 175 -1.33 2.89 7.36
CA HIS A 175 -1.66 1.51 7.02
C HIS A 175 -0.50 0.79 6.31
N LYS A 176 0.14 1.47 5.37
CA LYS A 176 1.23 0.89 4.58
C LYS A 176 2.49 0.65 5.42
N ILE A 177 2.87 1.61 6.27
CA ILE A 177 4.08 1.43 7.10
C ILE A 177 3.88 0.37 8.18
N ALA A 178 2.68 0.22 8.75
CA ALA A 178 2.38 -0.86 9.70
C ALA A 178 2.63 -2.24 9.07
N ILE A 179 2.21 -2.42 7.82
CA ILE A 179 2.46 -3.66 7.06
C ILE A 179 3.96 -3.85 6.80
N LEU A 180 4.65 -2.81 6.35
CA LEU A 180 6.09 -2.88 6.07
C LEU A 180 6.92 -3.15 7.33
N ALA A 181 6.54 -2.57 8.47
CA ALA A 181 7.18 -2.81 9.76
C ALA A 181 7.08 -4.30 10.17
N SER A 182 5.88 -4.87 10.04
CA SER A 182 5.67 -6.30 10.32
C SER A 182 6.57 -7.19 9.46
N LEU A 183 6.69 -6.89 8.16
CA LEU A 183 7.53 -7.66 7.25
C LEU A 183 9.03 -7.48 7.51
N ALA A 184 9.45 -6.25 7.80
CA ALA A 184 10.86 -5.91 7.99
C ALA A 184 11.42 -6.44 9.32
N PHE A 185 10.60 -6.46 10.37
CA PHE A 185 11.05 -6.78 11.73
C PHE A 185 10.53 -8.12 12.24
N GLY A 186 9.68 -8.82 11.48
CA GLY A 186 9.12 -10.11 11.89
C GLY A 186 8.21 -10.02 13.12
N CYS A 187 7.44 -8.94 13.24
CA CYS A 187 6.53 -8.69 14.35
C CYS A 187 5.06 -8.67 13.91
N PRO A 188 4.09 -8.83 14.79
CA PRO A 188 2.68 -8.60 14.48
C PRO A 188 2.46 -7.18 13.91
N VAL A 189 1.47 -7.03 13.04
CA VAL A 189 1.04 -5.71 12.61
C VAL A 189 0.40 -5.00 13.79
N ASP A 190 0.88 -3.80 14.11
CA ASP A 190 0.37 -2.94 15.19
C ASP A 190 0.10 -1.54 14.65
N PHE A 191 -1.12 -1.32 14.20
CA PHE A 191 -1.56 -0.03 13.67
C PHE A 191 -1.83 0.97 14.79
N ASP A 192 -2.29 0.51 15.94
CA ASP A 192 -2.71 1.37 17.06
C ASP A 192 -1.52 2.03 17.77
N ALA A 193 -0.32 1.46 17.64
CA ALA A 193 0.91 2.04 18.19
C ALA A 193 1.51 3.15 17.31
N LEU A 194 0.96 3.44 16.13
CA LEU A 194 1.49 4.46 15.22
C LEU A 194 1.20 5.88 15.71
N HIS A 195 2.24 6.72 15.71
CA HIS A 195 2.05 8.17 15.76
C HIS A 195 1.77 8.67 14.33
N ILE A 196 0.67 9.40 14.14
CA ILE A 196 0.24 9.87 12.84
C ILE A 196 0.02 11.37 12.87
N GLU A 197 0.73 12.09 12.00
CA GLU A 197 0.58 13.51 11.75
C GLU A 197 0.58 13.76 10.23
N GLY A 198 -0.45 14.43 9.74
CA GLY A 198 -0.62 14.76 8.32
C GLY A 198 0.06 16.05 7.91
N ILE A 199 -0.26 16.52 6.69
CA ILE A 199 0.39 17.70 6.08
C ILE A 199 -0.44 18.99 6.18
N ARG A 200 -1.62 18.98 6.80
CA ARG A 200 -2.53 20.13 6.84
C ARG A 200 -1.92 21.42 7.39
N HIS A 201 -0.96 21.27 8.29
CA HIS A 201 -0.34 22.41 8.99
C HIS A 201 0.99 22.84 8.38
N VAL A 202 1.44 22.18 7.32
CA VAL A 202 2.64 22.59 6.58
C VAL A 202 2.32 23.83 5.77
N THR A 203 3.05 24.91 6.01
CA THR A 203 2.86 26.19 5.31
C THR A 203 3.89 26.39 4.19
N ALA A 204 3.59 27.30 3.23
CA ALA A 204 4.57 27.69 2.24
C ALA A 204 5.84 28.31 2.87
N LEU A 205 5.71 28.95 4.04
CA LEU A 205 6.83 29.49 4.80
C LEU A 205 7.74 28.39 5.36
N ASP A 206 7.16 27.32 5.90
CA ASP A 206 7.94 26.16 6.39
C ASP A 206 8.76 25.56 5.27
N ILE A 207 8.16 25.38 4.10
CA ILE A 207 8.83 24.84 2.89
C ILE A 207 9.98 25.74 2.45
N SER A 208 9.75 27.08 2.43
CA SER A 208 10.78 28.05 2.07
C SER A 208 11.97 28.00 3.02
N TYR A 209 11.73 28.00 4.33
CA TYR A 209 12.81 27.89 5.32
C TYR A 209 13.54 26.54 5.28
N ALA A 210 12.81 25.44 5.06
CA ALA A 210 13.44 24.14 4.88
C ALA A 210 14.40 24.16 3.67
N ALA A 211 13.99 24.77 2.56
CA ALA A 211 14.82 24.91 1.36
C ALA A 211 16.08 25.75 1.60
N GLU A 212 15.97 26.88 2.32
CA GLU A 212 17.12 27.72 2.71
C GLU A 212 18.13 26.96 3.59
N LEU A 213 17.65 26.02 4.39
CA LEU A 213 18.49 25.16 5.24
C LEU A 213 19.03 23.93 4.53
N GLY A 214 18.74 23.72 3.24
CA GLY A 214 19.19 22.58 2.45
C GLY A 214 18.35 21.32 2.62
N TYR A 215 17.07 21.46 2.93
CA TYR A 215 16.12 20.37 3.12
C TYR A 215 14.88 20.53 2.23
N ARG A 216 14.18 19.44 2.02
CA ARG A 216 12.80 19.40 1.53
C ARG A 216 11.86 18.85 2.57
N ILE A 217 10.61 19.32 2.60
CA ILE A 217 9.58 18.75 3.44
C ILE A 217 8.88 17.63 2.66
N LYS A 218 8.89 16.42 3.23
CA LYS A 218 8.18 15.25 2.71
C LYS A 218 7.37 14.62 3.83
N LEU A 219 6.18 14.07 3.51
CA LEU A 219 5.47 13.20 4.45
C LEU A 219 6.15 11.84 4.45
N LEU A 220 6.87 11.51 5.50
CA LEU A 220 7.51 10.21 5.64
C LEU A 220 6.74 9.30 6.60
N ALA A 221 6.55 8.07 6.15
CA ALA A 221 6.18 6.95 6.99
C ALA A 221 7.46 6.21 7.37
N ILE A 222 7.70 5.99 8.66
CA ILE A 222 8.98 5.51 9.20
C ILE A 222 8.70 4.38 10.19
N ALA A 223 9.40 3.27 10.04
CA ALA A 223 9.48 2.21 11.02
C ALA A 223 10.95 1.88 11.27
N GLN A 224 11.37 1.84 12.54
CA GLN A 224 12.75 1.58 12.91
C GLN A 224 12.85 0.79 14.20
N ARG A 225 13.92 -0.01 14.30
CA ARG A 225 14.27 -0.73 15.52
C ARG A 225 15.03 0.21 16.46
N GLY A 226 14.51 0.42 17.67
CA GLY A 226 15.16 1.17 18.74
C GLY A 226 15.45 0.31 19.97
N GLU A 227 16.04 0.90 21.00
CA GLU A 227 16.34 0.20 22.27
C GLU A 227 15.07 -0.28 23.00
N GLY A 228 13.96 0.43 22.85
CA GLY A 228 12.67 0.13 23.49
C GLY A 228 11.74 -0.75 22.66
N GLY A 229 12.13 -1.17 21.46
CA GLY A 229 11.28 -1.91 20.54
C GLY A 229 11.23 -1.30 19.15
N ILE A 230 10.11 -1.47 18.46
CA ILE A 230 9.90 -0.93 17.12
C ILE A 230 9.10 0.37 17.23
N GLU A 231 9.68 1.45 16.71
CA GLU A 231 9.02 2.73 16.57
C GLU A 231 8.37 2.84 15.20
N GLN A 232 7.13 3.32 15.17
CA GLN A 232 6.38 3.54 13.94
C GLN A 232 5.75 4.94 13.97
N ARG A 233 5.93 5.71 12.89
CA ARG A 233 5.36 7.06 12.79
C ARG A 233 5.17 7.52 11.37
N VAL A 234 4.20 8.40 11.16
CA VAL A 234 3.97 9.15 9.93
C VAL A 234 3.90 10.62 10.28
N HIS A 235 4.77 11.43 9.71
CA HIS A 235 4.76 12.87 9.94
C HIS A 235 5.55 13.63 8.85
N PRO A 236 5.34 14.96 8.68
CA PRO A 236 6.19 15.79 7.85
C PRO A 236 7.62 15.78 8.38
N CYS A 237 8.58 15.59 7.48
CA CYS A 237 10.01 15.51 7.79
C CYS A 237 10.80 16.46 6.92
N MET A 238 11.78 17.12 7.51
CA MET A 238 12.85 17.81 6.78
C MET A 238 13.86 16.77 6.27
N VAL A 239 13.87 16.56 4.96
CA VAL A 239 14.72 15.57 4.28
C VAL A 239 15.90 16.27 3.63
N PRO A 240 17.16 15.90 3.96
CA PRO A 240 18.33 16.55 3.38
C PRO A 240 18.38 16.40 1.85
N LEU A 241 18.67 17.49 1.14
CA LEU A 241 18.71 17.53 -0.34
C LEU A 241 19.70 16.53 -0.97
N HIS A 242 20.72 16.09 -0.24
CA HIS A 242 21.68 15.12 -0.76
C HIS A 242 21.16 13.66 -0.74
N THR A 243 19.98 13.41 -0.16
CA THR A 243 19.40 12.07 -0.09
C THR A 243 18.49 11.80 -1.29
N PRO A 244 18.51 10.58 -1.88
CA PRO A 244 17.68 10.25 -3.04
C PRO A 244 16.19 10.52 -2.83
N ILE A 245 15.65 10.19 -1.66
CA ILE A 245 14.23 10.32 -1.36
C ILE A 245 13.73 11.78 -1.37
N ALA A 246 14.62 12.77 -1.17
CA ALA A 246 14.27 14.18 -1.26
C ALA A 246 13.81 14.58 -2.68
N HIS A 247 14.24 13.85 -3.71
CA HIS A 247 13.97 14.14 -5.12
C HIS A 247 12.83 13.31 -5.72
N VAL A 248 12.10 12.58 -4.90
CA VAL A 248 10.89 11.89 -5.32
C VAL A 248 9.74 12.88 -5.36
N ASP A 249 9.33 13.28 -6.54
CA ASP A 249 8.38 14.38 -6.76
C ASP A 249 7.01 13.89 -7.30
N GLY A 250 6.02 14.76 -7.27
CA GLY A 250 4.68 14.53 -7.80
C GLY A 250 3.97 13.36 -7.11
N VAL A 251 3.34 12.50 -7.88
CA VAL A 251 2.52 11.37 -7.37
C VAL A 251 3.33 10.09 -7.10
N PHE A 252 4.66 10.15 -7.23
CA PHE A 252 5.50 8.99 -7.03
C PHE A 252 5.65 8.63 -5.55
N ASN A 253 5.76 7.33 -5.30
CA ASN A 253 6.11 6.78 -4.00
C ASN A 253 7.55 6.28 -4.04
N ALA A 254 8.18 6.24 -2.86
CA ALA A 254 9.46 5.58 -2.69
C ALA A 254 9.52 4.90 -1.33
N VAL A 255 10.22 3.78 -1.29
CA VAL A 255 10.53 3.06 -0.04
C VAL A 255 12.02 2.84 0.04
N VAL A 256 12.56 3.14 1.19
CA VAL A 256 13.96 2.90 1.54
C VAL A 256 14.01 1.84 2.63
N ALA A 257 14.82 0.81 2.44
CA ALA A 257 15.13 -0.18 3.45
C ALA A 257 16.63 -0.14 3.77
N GLU A 258 16.97 -0.12 5.05
CA GLU A 258 18.35 -0.13 5.55
C GLU A 258 18.63 -1.48 6.20
N GLY A 259 19.59 -2.19 5.66
CA GLY A 259 20.04 -3.51 6.13
C GLY A 259 21.52 -3.53 6.46
N ASP A 260 21.93 -4.50 7.25
CA ASP A 260 23.31 -4.63 7.74
C ASP A 260 24.36 -4.94 6.65
N PHE A 261 23.98 -5.68 5.60
CA PHE A 261 24.89 -6.06 4.51
C PHE A 261 24.71 -5.23 3.23
N VAL A 262 23.50 -4.74 2.99
CA VAL A 262 23.18 -4.02 1.73
C VAL A 262 23.18 -2.50 1.89
N ASP A 263 23.43 -2.02 3.11
CA ASP A 263 23.26 -0.61 3.47
C ASP A 263 21.84 -0.14 3.09
N GLN A 264 21.74 0.86 2.25
CA GLN A 264 20.50 1.48 1.86
C GLN A 264 20.05 1.02 0.47
N THR A 265 18.84 0.45 0.38
CA THR A 265 18.18 0.14 -0.89
C THR A 265 16.98 1.05 -1.10
N VAL A 266 16.82 1.60 -2.31
CA VAL A 266 15.76 2.54 -2.66
C VAL A 266 14.90 1.96 -3.77
N TYR A 267 13.60 1.97 -3.56
CA TYR A 267 12.59 1.52 -4.53
C TYR A 267 11.65 2.68 -4.83
N GLU A 268 11.58 3.10 -6.08
CA GLU A 268 10.73 4.20 -6.51
C GLU A 268 9.78 3.76 -7.61
N GLY A 269 8.57 4.29 -7.63
CA GLY A 269 7.58 3.99 -8.67
C GLY A 269 6.21 4.58 -8.39
N ARG A 270 5.25 4.22 -9.25
CA ARG A 270 3.85 4.61 -9.04
C ARG A 270 3.24 3.81 -7.90
N GLY A 271 2.86 4.48 -6.82
CA GLY A 271 2.31 3.86 -5.61
C GLY A 271 0.85 3.45 -5.71
N ALA A 272 0.11 3.97 -6.69
CA ALA A 272 -1.33 3.76 -6.86
C ALA A 272 -1.72 3.79 -8.35
N GLY A 273 -2.97 3.43 -8.63
CA GLY A 273 -3.57 3.41 -9.96
C GLY A 273 -3.94 2.01 -10.44
N ALA A 274 -4.91 1.91 -11.35
CA ALA A 274 -5.44 0.64 -11.83
C ALA A 274 -4.36 -0.28 -12.43
N GLY A 275 -3.48 0.26 -13.27
CA GLY A 275 -2.38 -0.49 -13.90
C GLY A 275 -1.35 -1.01 -12.90
N PRO A 276 -0.76 -0.16 -12.05
CA PRO A 276 0.18 -0.58 -11.01
C PRO A 276 -0.41 -1.61 -10.05
N THR A 277 -1.63 -1.40 -9.55
CA THR A 277 -2.32 -2.32 -8.65
C THR A 277 -2.58 -3.67 -9.32
N ALA A 278 -3.08 -3.68 -10.56
CA ALA A 278 -3.30 -4.91 -11.32
C ALA A 278 -1.98 -5.65 -11.60
N SER A 279 -0.89 -4.91 -11.89
CA SER A 279 0.43 -5.49 -12.07
C SER A 279 0.90 -6.20 -10.80
N ALA A 280 0.82 -5.55 -9.65
CA ALA A 280 1.20 -6.13 -8.36
C ALA A 280 0.34 -7.35 -8.00
N ALA A 281 -0.98 -7.24 -8.13
CA ALA A 281 -1.89 -8.38 -7.93
C ALA A 281 -1.55 -9.56 -8.86
N SER A 282 -1.13 -9.28 -10.09
CA SER A 282 -0.76 -10.31 -11.06
C SER A 282 0.58 -11.00 -10.77
N THR A 283 1.47 -10.45 -9.96
CA THR A 283 2.78 -11.06 -9.69
C THR A 283 2.69 -12.36 -8.90
N TRP A 284 1.65 -12.51 -8.10
CA TRP A 284 1.45 -13.65 -7.20
C TRP A 284 0.89 -14.91 -7.87
N TRP A 285 0.36 -14.81 -9.08
CA TRP A 285 -0.12 -15.99 -9.83
C TRP A 285 0.96 -17.05 -10.02
N LYS A 286 2.23 -16.66 -10.02
CA LYS A 286 3.35 -17.61 -10.15
C LYS A 286 3.58 -18.40 -8.87
N THR A 287 3.33 -17.82 -7.71
CA THR A 287 3.57 -18.45 -6.41
C THR A 287 2.44 -19.41 -6.04
N VAL A 288 1.21 -19.12 -6.46
CA VAL A 288 0.02 -19.94 -6.19
C VAL A 288 -0.06 -21.17 -7.11
N SER A 289 0.68 -21.18 -8.21
CA SER A 289 0.64 -22.24 -9.22
C SER A 289 1.83 -23.23 -9.15
N SER A 290 2.71 -23.11 -8.19
CA SER A 290 3.78 -24.05 -7.87
C SER A 290 3.36 -24.98 -6.75
#